data_fd7290a3d3071057baad8794ca5da779
#
_entry.id   fd7290a3d3071057baad8794ca5da779
#
_cell.length_a   1.000
_cell.length_b   1.000
_cell.length_c   1.000
_cell.angle_alpha   90.00
_cell.angle_beta   90.00
_cell.angle_gamma   90.00
#
_symmetry.space_group_name_H-M   'P 1'
#
loop_
_entity.id
_entity.type
_entity.pdbx_description
1 polymer ?
#
loop_
_entity_poly.entity_id
_entity_poly.type
_entity_poly.pdbx_seq_one_letter_code
_entity_poly.pdbx_strand_id
1 'polypeptide(L)'
;MNKLTILFLTMLLTCLPMAMRADSHKEKRDDTRYLAGAVPVVDGKVVFSKEFQIPGMSQKQIYDTVMKWMNKRLKENNNPDSRVVFSDEAQGTIAGVGEEWITFYSSALSLDRTWVNYQITVTCKPGSCCLLYTSD
;
A
#
# COMPACT_ATOMS: atom_id res chain seq x y z
N MET A 1 36.00 58.08 12.92
CA MET A 1 35.10 56.99 12.46
C MET A 1 33.94 57.66 11.71
N ASN A 2 33.84 57.37 10.42
CA ASN A 2 32.83 58.02 9.57
C ASN A 2 31.43 57.54 9.91
N LYS A 3 30.46 58.45 9.89
CA LYS A 3 29.05 58.14 10.17
C LYS A 3 28.52 56.96 9.34
N LEU A 4 29.11 56.75 8.19
CA LEU A 4 28.79 55.64 7.28
C LEU A 4 29.21 54.26 7.83
N THR A 5 30.37 54.19 8.53
CA THR A 5 30.86 52.95 9.16
C THR A 5 30.04 52.56 10.38
N ILE A 6 29.51 53.54 11.12
CA ILE A 6 28.62 53.27 12.24
C ILE A 6 27.28 52.75 11.73
N LEU A 7 26.76 53.30 10.63
CA LEU A 7 25.50 52.83 10.01
C LEU A 7 25.61 51.39 9.50
N PHE A 8 26.76 51.01 8.90
CA PHE A 8 27.00 49.63 8.45
C PHE A 8 27.17 48.67 9.63
N LEU A 9 27.78 49.11 10.73
CA LEU A 9 27.98 48.27 11.91
C LEU A 9 26.65 48.00 12.66
N THR A 10 25.75 49.00 12.68
CA THR A 10 24.41 48.83 13.28
C THR A 10 23.52 47.95 12.41
N MET A 11 23.63 48.02 11.09
CA MET A 11 22.86 47.17 10.19
C MET A 11 23.30 45.70 10.24
N LEU A 12 24.60 45.44 10.53
CA LEU A 12 25.12 44.08 10.70
C LEU A 12 24.68 43.44 12.03
N LEU A 13 24.39 44.24 13.05
CA LEU A 13 24.00 43.75 14.38
C LEU A 13 22.51 43.42 14.48
N THR A 14 21.67 43.88 13.53
CA THR A 14 20.26 43.59 13.49
C THR A 14 19.93 42.29 12.71
N CYS A 15 20.92 41.69 12.05
CA CYS A 15 20.79 40.33 11.46
C CYS A 15 21.16 39.25 12.49
N LEU A 16 20.66 39.34 13.72
CA LEU A 16 20.59 38.18 14.59
C LEU A 16 19.63 37.19 13.95
N PRO A 17 20.07 35.96 13.65
CA PRO A 17 19.15 34.95 13.19
C PRO A 17 18.12 34.78 14.29
N MET A 18 16.86 35.13 14.01
CA MET A 18 15.75 34.54 14.72
C MET A 18 16.01 33.04 14.66
N ALA A 19 16.43 32.47 15.79
CA ALA A 19 16.43 31.05 15.97
C ALA A 19 14.97 30.62 15.75
N MET A 20 14.65 30.22 14.53
CA MET A 20 13.47 29.43 14.25
C MET A 20 13.62 28.23 15.16
N ARG A 21 12.97 28.27 16.31
CA ARG A 21 12.60 27.06 17.00
C ARG A 21 11.72 26.31 16.03
N ALA A 22 12.33 25.43 15.26
CA ALA A 22 11.64 24.30 14.69
C ALA A 22 11.17 23.50 15.90
N ASP A 23 9.99 23.81 16.42
CA ASP A 23 9.21 22.86 17.19
C ASP A 23 8.98 21.70 16.23
N SER A 24 9.91 20.74 16.24
CA SER A 24 9.65 19.44 15.69
C SER A 24 8.60 18.83 16.62
N HIS A 25 7.32 19.12 16.38
CA HIS A 25 6.26 18.21 16.72
C HIS A 25 6.61 16.91 16.05
N LYS A 26 7.43 16.08 16.70
CA LYS A 26 7.46 14.66 16.45
C LYS A 26 6.08 14.16 16.85
N GLU A 27 5.16 14.21 15.89
CA GLU A 27 3.95 13.43 15.92
C GLU A 27 4.40 12.03 16.26
N LYS A 28 4.02 11.55 17.44
CA LYS A 28 4.42 10.24 17.94
C LYS A 28 3.75 9.26 17.00
N ARG A 29 4.51 8.82 15.97
CA ARG A 29 4.04 7.82 15.01
C ARG A 29 3.63 6.61 15.84
N ASP A 30 2.39 6.24 15.73
CA ASP A 30 1.91 4.96 16.24
C ASP A 30 2.49 3.85 15.35
N ASP A 31 3.65 3.36 15.75
CA ASP A 31 4.36 2.32 15.01
C ASP A 31 3.87 0.90 15.37
N THR A 32 2.79 0.79 16.16
CA THR A 32 2.25 -0.51 16.60
C THR A 32 1.91 -1.43 15.45
N ARG A 33 1.45 -0.88 14.31
CA ARG A 33 1.17 -1.64 13.07
C ARG A 33 2.40 -2.20 12.37
N TYR A 34 3.61 -1.79 12.77
CA TYR A 34 4.89 -2.23 12.19
C TYR A 34 5.69 -3.13 13.12
N LEU A 35 5.16 -3.41 14.31
CA LEU A 35 5.81 -4.29 15.27
C LEU A 35 5.75 -5.75 14.81
N ALA A 36 6.68 -6.55 15.29
CA ALA A 36 6.67 -7.99 15.07
C ALA A 36 5.32 -8.59 15.50
N GLY A 37 4.69 -9.38 14.63
CA GLY A 37 3.37 -9.97 14.85
C GLY A 37 2.19 -9.09 14.40
N ALA A 38 2.40 -7.85 13.94
CA ALA A 38 1.34 -7.02 13.38
C ALA A 38 0.82 -7.55 12.02
N VAL A 39 1.69 -8.29 11.31
CA VAL A 39 1.32 -8.94 10.05
C VAL A 39 0.97 -10.41 10.36
N PRO A 40 -0.23 -10.88 9.99
CA PRO A 40 -0.59 -12.27 10.22
C PRO A 40 0.24 -13.20 9.33
N VAL A 41 0.91 -14.16 9.96
CA VAL A 41 1.72 -15.17 9.28
C VAL A 41 1.20 -16.55 9.65
N VAL A 42 0.90 -17.37 8.63
CA VAL A 42 0.45 -18.76 8.75
C VAL A 42 1.37 -19.63 7.90
N ASP A 43 2.01 -20.62 8.50
CA ASP A 43 2.95 -21.53 7.84
C ASP A 43 4.06 -20.81 7.05
N GLY A 44 4.57 -19.69 7.61
CA GLY A 44 5.63 -18.88 7.02
C GLY A 44 5.16 -17.91 5.92
N LYS A 45 3.88 -17.89 5.58
CA LYS A 45 3.30 -16.99 4.57
C LYS A 45 2.50 -15.86 5.21
N VAL A 46 2.61 -14.68 4.64
CA VAL A 46 1.72 -13.56 5.01
C VAL A 46 0.32 -13.87 4.50
N VAL A 47 -0.67 -13.79 5.39
CA VAL A 47 -2.07 -14.11 5.07
C VAL A 47 -2.99 -12.98 5.52
N PHE A 48 -3.69 -12.37 4.57
CA PHE A 48 -4.77 -11.42 4.86
C PHE A 48 -6.09 -11.97 4.35
N SER A 49 -7.13 -11.89 5.17
CA SER A 49 -8.49 -12.24 4.75
C SER A 49 -9.44 -11.09 5.03
N LYS A 50 -10.41 -10.91 4.14
CA LYS A 50 -11.47 -9.92 4.30
C LYS A 50 -12.77 -10.42 3.72
N GLU A 51 -13.83 -10.34 4.50
CA GLU A 51 -15.18 -10.62 4.05
C GLU A 51 -15.91 -9.32 3.70
N PHE A 52 -16.62 -9.34 2.58
CA PHE A 52 -17.44 -8.25 2.09
C PHE A 52 -18.90 -8.70 2.05
N GLN A 53 -19.78 -7.93 2.68
CA GLN A 53 -21.21 -8.10 2.60
C GLN A 53 -21.77 -7.30 1.43
N ILE A 54 -22.49 -7.95 0.53
CA ILE A 54 -23.03 -7.37 -0.71
C ILE A 54 -24.51 -7.78 -0.83
N PRO A 55 -25.38 -7.27 0.04
CA PRO A 55 -26.76 -7.68 0.10
C PRO A 55 -27.48 -7.44 -1.24
N GLY A 56 -28.33 -8.35 -1.64
CA GLY A 56 -29.14 -8.25 -2.85
C GLY A 56 -28.46 -8.72 -4.15
N MET A 57 -27.19 -9.10 -4.11
CA MET A 57 -26.50 -9.67 -5.27
C MET A 57 -26.46 -11.20 -5.20
N SER A 58 -26.73 -11.85 -6.34
CA SER A 58 -26.55 -13.30 -6.45
C SER A 58 -25.08 -13.68 -6.52
N GLN A 59 -24.77 -14.95 -6.20
CA GLN A 59 -23.40 -15.48 -6.33
C GLN A 59 -22.81 -15.21 -7.72
N LYS A 60 -23.58 -15.43 -8.78
CA LYS A 60 -23.13 -15.23 -10.16
C LYS A 60 -22.80 -13.75 -10.46
N GLN A 61 -23.62 -12.82 -10.01
CA GLN A 61 -23.37 -11.38 -10.20
C GLN A 61 -22.08 -10.95 -9.49
N ILE A 62 -21.85 -11.45 -8.27
CA ILE A 62 -20.63 -11.18 -7.51
C ILE A 62 -19.43 -11.81 -8.24
N TYR A 63 -19.56 -13.07 -8.65
CA TYR A 63 -18.51 -13.80 -9.38
C TYR A 63 -18.09 -13.10 -10.66
N ASP A 64 -19.02 -12.69 -11.51
CA ASP A 64 -18.75 -11.99 -12.76
C ASP A 64 -18.05 -10.65 -12.52
N THR A 65 -18.44 -9.93 -11.46
CA THR A 65 -17.83 -8.66 -11.07
C THR A 65 -16.40 -8.86 -10.58
N VAL A 66 -16.17 -9.84 -9.72
CA VAL A 66 -14.85 -10.19 -9.18
C VAL A 66 -13.93 -10.69 -10.31
N MET A 67 -14.43 -11.49 -11.23
CA MET A 67 -13.66 -12.00 -12.37
C MET A 67 -13.15 -10.84 -13.25
N LYS A 68 -14.01 -9.87 -13.56
CA LYS A 68 -13.62 -8.67 -14.32
C LYS A 68 -12.57 -7.85 -13.57
N TRP A 69 -12.78 -7.64 -12.29
CA TRP A 69 -11.83 -6.90 -11.45
C TRP A 69 -10.47 -7.60 -11.39
N MET A 70 -10.45 -8.90 -11.13
CA MET A 70 -9.21 -9.67 -11.01
C MET A 70 -8.43 -9.69 -12.32
N ASN A 71 -9.09 -9.90 -13.46
CA ASN A 71 -8.44 -9.84 -14.77
C ASN A 71 -7.85 -8.46 -15.05
N LYS A 72 -8.56 -7.39 -14.70
CA LYS A 72 -8.04 -6.02 -14.84
C LYS A 72 -6.83 -5.80 -13.93
N ARG A 73 -6.96 -6.11 -12.64
CA ARG A 73 -5.91 -5.89 -11.62
C ARG A 73 -4.60 -6.62 -11.96
N LEU A 74 -4.70 -7.87 -12.39
CA LEU A 74 -3.52 -8.67 -12.72
C LEU A 74 -2.85 -8.23 -14.02
N LYS A 75 -3.61 -7.72 -15.00
CA LYS A 75 -3.06 -7.16 -16.24
C LYS A 75 -2.36 -5.81 -16.05
N GLU A 76 -2.79 -5.01 -15.08
CA GLU A 76 -2.18 -3.71 -14.78
C GLU A 76 -0.72 -3.82 -14.33
N ASN A 77 -0.29 -4.98 -13.84
CA ASN A 77 1.09 -5.23 -13.43
C ASN A 77 2.08 -5.33 -14.62
N ASN A 78 1.58 -5.36 -15.86
CA ASN A 78 2.38 -5.57 -17.08
C ASN A 78 3.33 -6.79 -17.01
N ASN A 79 3.00 -7.77 -16.16
CA ASN A 79 3.74 -9.01 -16.02
C ASN A 79 2.89 -10.17 -16.60
N PRO A 80 3.39 -10.90 -17.61
CA PRO A 80 2.66 -12.01 -18.22
C PRO A 80 2.37 -13.16 -17.24
N ASP A 81 3.15 -13.28 -16.16
CA ASP A 81 2.96 -14.30 -15.14
C ASP A 81 1.81 -13.96 -14.18
N SER A 82 1.40 -12.69 -14.12
CA SER A 82 0.23 -12.24 -13.35
C SER A 82 -1.06 -12.56 -14.11
N ARG A 83 -1.82 -13.55 -13.61
CA ARG A 83 -3.03 -14.04 -14.28
C ARG A 83 -3.99 -14.77 -13.34
N VAL A 84 -5.22 -14.92 -13.78
CA VAL A 84 -6.17 -15.87 -13.14
C VAL A 84 -5.69 -17.29 -13.49
N VAL A 85 -5.49 -18.12 -12.47
CA VAL A 85 -4.98 -19.51 -12.61
C VAL A 85 -6.05 -20.54 -12.34
N PHE A 86 -7.13 -20.18 -11.65
CA PHE A 86 -8.26 -21.07 -11.36
C PHE A 86 -9.55 -20.27 -11.34
N SER A 87 -10.62 -20.87 -11.87
CA SER A 87 -11.96 -20.32 -11.78
C SER A 87 -13.01 -21.43 -11.83
N ASP A 88 -13.95 -21.40 -10.90
CA ASP A 88 -15.10 -22.31 -10.81
C ASP A 88 -16.35 -21.51 -10.46
N GLU A 89 -17.20 -21.29 -11.47
CA GLU A 89 -18.44 -20.52 -11.30
C GLU A 89 -19.44 -21.24 -10.40
N ALA A 90 -19.51 -22.59 -10.46
CA ALA A 90 -20.44 -23.37 -9.68
C ALA A 90 -20.12 -23.29 -8.18
N GLN A 91 -18.85 -23.34 -7.83
CA GLN A 91 -18.38 -23.15 -6.46
C GLN A 91 -18.20 -21.66 -6.09
N GLY A 92 -18.25 -20.76 -7.06
CA GLY A 92 -18.04 -19.34 -6.86
C GLY A 92 -16.59 -18.97 -6.52
N THR A 93 -15.60 -19.79 -6.89
CA THR A 93 -14.20 -19.60 -6.50
C THR A 93 -13.36 -19.13 -7.69
N ILE A 94 -12.53 -18.09 -7.45
CA ILE A 94 -11.59 -17.55 -8.41
C ILE A 94 -10.24 -17.43 -7.70
N ALA A 95 -9.15 -17.90 -8.32
CA ALA A 95 -7.80 -17.69 -7.83
C ALA A 95 -6.92 -17.09 -8.93
N GLY A 96 -6.15 -16.10 -8.54
CA GLY A 96 -5.17 -15.44 -9.40
C GLY A 96 -3.81 -15.33 -8.70
N VAL A 97 -2.76 -15.36 -9.48
CA VAL A 97 -1.39 -15.09 -9.03
C VAL A 97 -0.94 -13.75 -9.58
N GLY A 98 -0.14 -13.03 -8.82
CA GLY A 98 0.43 -11.76 -9.23
C GLY A 98 1.86 -11.62 -8.79
N GLU A 99 2.63 -10.93 -9.62
CA GLU A 99 4.02 -10.58 -9.36
C GLU A 99 4.21 -9.11 -9.71
N GLU A 100 4.67 -8.32 -8.76
CA GLU A 100 4.86 -6.90 -8.98
C GLU A 100 5.93 -6.28 -8.09
N TRP A 101 6.48 -5.15 -8.54
CA TRP A 101 7.33 -4.32 -7.72
C TRP A 101 6.49 -3.41 -6.85
N ILE A 102 6.68 -3.48 -5.54
CA ILE A 102 6.16 -2.47 -4.61
C ILE A 102 7.26 -1.47 -4.35
N THR A 103 7.03 -0.21 -4.72
CA THR A 103 7.96 0.89 -4.50
C THR A 103 7.57 1.66 -3.26
N PHE A 104 8.43 1.67 -2.24
CA PHE A 104 8.22 2.38 -0.99
C PHE A 104 8.73 3.81 -1.05
N TYR A 105 9.84 4.01 -1.77
CA TYR A 105 10.46 5.31 -1.95
C TYR A 105 11.10 5.41 -3.32
N SER A 106 10.96 6.59 -3.93
CA SER A 106 11.60 6.90 -5.22
C SER A 106 12.03 8.36 -5.25
N SER A 107 13.31 8.59 -5.50
CA SER A 107 13.90 9.92 -5.71
C SER A 107 14.94 9.85 -6.83
N ALA A 108 15.51 11.01 -7.20
CA ALA A 108 16.51 11.07 -8.25
C ALA A 108 17.79 10.25 -7.94
N LEU A 109 18.08 10.00 -6.66
CA LEU A 109 19.30 9.33 -6.20
C LEU A 109 19.05 8.05 -5.40
N SER A 110 17.79 7.69 -5.09
CA SER A 110 17.45 6.52 -4.29
C SER A 110 16.14 5.92 -4.74
N LEU A 111 16.14 4.60 -4.89
CA LEU A 111 14.96 3.80 -5.20
C LEU A 111 14.88 2.63 -4.21
N ASP A 112 13.84 2.63 -3.38
CA ASP A 112 13.54 1.54 -2.45
C ASP A 112 12.29 0.81 -2.91
N ARG A 113 12.46 -0.45 -3.31
CA ARG A 113 11.39 -1.30 -3.80
C ARG A 113 11.66 -2.76 -3.46
N THR A 114 10.59 -3.56 -3.37
CA THR A 114 10.67 -5.01 -3.23
C THR A 114 9.83 -5.70 -4.30
N TRP A 115 10.28 -6.88 -4.71
CA TRP A 115 9.51 -7.77 -5.56
C TRP A 115 8.59 -8.61 -4.69
N VAL A 116 7.33 -8.72 -5.06
CA VAL A 116 6.34 -9.47 -4.29
C VAL A 116 5.61 -10.45 -5.21
N ASN A 117 5.61 -11.70 -4.80
CA ASN A 117 4.77 -12.76 -5.38
C ASN A 117 3.59 -12.98 -4.45
N TYR A 118 2.39 -13.00 -5.01
CA TYR A 118 1.20 -13.18 -4.21
C TYR A 118 0.13 -13.98 -4.92
N GLN A 119 -0.76 -14.57 -4.14
CA GLN A 119 -1.97 -15.20 -4.61
C GLN A 119 -3.18 -14.50 -4.00
N ILE A 120 -4.18 -14.25 -4.82
CA ILE A 120 -5.51 -13.80 -4.39
C ILE A 120 -6.50 -14.90 -4.68
N THR A 121 -7.22 -15.35 -3.66
CA THR A 121 -8.34 -16.27 -3.80
C THR A 121 -9.61 -15.59 -3.33
N VAL A 122 -10.65 -15.62 -4.17
CA VAL A 122 -11.96 -15.05 -3.80
C VAL A 122 -12.99 -16.16 -3.87
N THR A 123 -13.77 -16.29 -2.80
CA THR A 123 -14.92 -17.18 -2.74
C THR A 123 -16.20 -16.36 -2.67
N CYS A 124 -17.04 -16.48 -3.69
CA CYS A 124 -18.29 -15.76 -3.84
C CYS A 124 -19.45 -16.62 -3.35
N LYS A 125 -20.34 -16.02 -2.55
CA LYS A 125 -21.58 -16.62 -2.08
C LYS A 125 -22.73 -15.64 -2.36
N PRO A 126 -23.99 -16.08 -2.31
CA PRO A 126 -25.10 -15.15 -2.38
C PRO A 126 -24.99 -14.08 -1.27
N GLY A 127 -24.94 -12.81 -1.64
CA GLY A 127 -24.87 -11.68 -0.71
C GLY A 127 -23.53 -11.43 -0.04
N SER A 128 -22.46 -12.20 -0.33
CA SER A 128 -21.13 -11.95 0.24
C SER A 128 -19.99 -12.50 -0.60
N CYS A 129 -18.77 -12.01 -0.38
CA CYS A 129 -17.57 -12.67 -0.86
C CYS A 129 -16.43 -12.56 0.17
N CYS A 130 -15.60 -13.59 0.20
CA CYS A 130 -14.40 -13.64 1.03
C CYS A 130 -13.17 -13.57 0.12
N LEU A 131 -12.30 -12.59 0.38
CA LEU A 131 -11.01 -12.43 -0.28
C LEU A 131 -9.93 -12.94 0.65
N LEU A 132 -9.07 -13.81 0.16
CA LEU A 132 -7.87 -14.30 0.82
C LEU A 132 -6.66 -13.88 -0.02
N TYR A 133 -5.74 -13.16 0.60
CA TYR A 133 -4.45 -12.79 0.02
C TYR A 133 -3.35 -13.55 0.75
N THR A 134 -2.45 -14.18 0.00
CA THR A 134 -1.26 -14.84 0.54
C THR A 134 -0.03 -14.39 -0.22
N SER A 135 1.08 -14.16 0.51
CA SER A 135 2.38 -13.80 -0.06
C SER A 135 3.49 -14.57 0.64
N ASP A 136 4.46 -14.98 -0.12
CA ASP A 136 5.71 -15.58 0.38
C ASP A 136 6.69 -14.51 0.85
#